data_2748a32083eebb34ee65c47087af5041
#
_entry.id   2748a32083eebb34ee65c47087af5041
#
_cell.length_a   1.000
_cell.length_b   1.000
_cell.length_c   1.000
_cell.angle_alpha   90.00
_cell.angle_beta   90.00
_cell.angle_gamma   90.00
#
_symmetry.space_group_name_H-M   'P 1'
#
loop_
_entity.id
_entity.type
_entity.pdbx_description
1 polymer ?
#
loop_
_entity_poly.entity_id
_entity_poly.type
_entity_poly.pdbx_seq_one_letter_code
_entity_poly.pdbx_strand_id
1 'polypeptide(L)'
;MSRLLCLDADLPEPEAIEEAPVHERIDRDRLLGDEPLLSAIMGLLVSAHYQTSPDDLRQLLDDPDTELHALLVDGVPVAVAWVLHEGGLDEALARSVWLGQRRPRGCLMAQFLAFQGGDPEAARLHYARVTRIAVHPAYRRRGLGLE
;
A
#
# COMPACT_ATOMS: atom_id res chain seq x y z
N MET A 1 6.36 -16.93 -17.13
CA MET A 1 6.72 -15.54 -16.78
C MET A 1 5.83 -14.97 -15.65
N SER A 2 4.52 -15.26 -15.63
CA SER A 2 3.59 -14.84 -14.57
C SER A 2 4.01 -15.29 -13.16
N ARG A 3 4.49 -16.52 -13.02
CA ARG A 3 4.92 -17.11 -11.74
C ARG A 3 6.07 -16.35 -11.05
N LEU A 4 6.98 -15.78 -11.84
CA LEU A 4 8.12 -14.99 -11.33
C LEU A 4 7.69 -13.59 -10.82
N LEU A 5 6.48 -13.16 -11.15
CA LEU A 5 5.96 -11.83 -10.83
C LEU A 5 4.78 -11.91 -9.85
N CYS A 6 4.49 -13.08 -9.28
CA CYS A 6 3.36 -13.33 -8.37
C CYS A 6 2.00 -12.86 -8.92
N LEU A 7 1.86 -12.69 -10.24
CA LEU A 7 0.59 -12.24 -10.86
C LEU A 7 -0.43 -13.35 -11.01
N ASP A 8 -0.02 -14.59 -10.83
CA ASP A 8 -0.82 -15.80 -10.77
C ASP A 8 -0.89 -16.37 -9.34
N ALA A 9 -0.60 -15.54 -8.34
CA ALA A 9 -0.68 -15.92 -6.95
C ALA A 9 -2.13 -16.17 -6.54
N ASP A 10 -2.38 -17.34 -5.98
CA ASP A 10 -3.69 -17.70 -5.44
C ASP A 10 -3.99 -16.96 -4.14
N LEU A 11 -5.28 -16.81 -3.83
CA LEU A 11 -5.71 -16.31 -2.54
C LEU A 11 -5.23 -17.25 -1.44
N PRO A 12 -4.65 -16.73 -0.35
CA PRO A 12 -4.30 -17.55 0.80
C PRO A 12 -5.56 -18.18 1.41
N GLU A 13 -5.47 -19.43 1.83
CA GLU A 13 -6.57 -20.11 2.54
C GLU A 13 -6.22 -20.19 4.03
N PRO A 14 -6.76 -19.30 4.88
CA PRO A 14 -6.56 -19.38 6.32
C PRO A 14 -7.33 -20.57 6.91
N GLU A 15 -6.66 -21.36 7.73
CA GLU A 15 -7.24 -22.56 8.35
C GLU A 15 -8.29 -22.21 9.44
N ALA A 16 -8.12 -21.08 10.12
CA ALA A 16 -8.97 -20.65 11.21
C ALA A 16 -9.70 -19.35 10.89
N ILE A 17 -11.03 -19.39 10.79
CA ILE A 17 -11.87 -18.19 10.56
C ILE A 17 -12.20 -17.46 11.89
N GLU A 18 -12.04 -18.13 13.04
CA GLU A 18 -12.49 -17.64 14.35
C GLU A 18 -11.40 -16.88 15.12
N GLU A 19 -10.13 -16.98 14.74
CA GLU A 19 -9.04 -16.30 15.42
C GLU A 19 -9.01 -14.80 15.10
N ALA A 20 -8.67 -14.00 16.11
CA ALA A 20 -8.48 -12.58 15.95
C ALA A 20 -7.20 -12.32 15.14
N PRO A 21 -7.27 -11.55 14.04
CA PRO A 21 -6.08 -11.23 13.28
C PRO A 21 -5.08 -10.40 14.10
N VAL A 22 -3.79 -10.65 13.87
CA VAL A 22 -2.69 -9.88 14.48
C VAL A 22 -2.15 -8.92 13.44
N HIS A 23 -2.09 -7.65 13.81
CA HIS A 23 -1.50 -6.62 12.96
C HIS A 23 0.03 -6.73 12.96
N GLU A 24 0.61 -6.65 11.78
CA GLU A 24 2.05 -6.61 11.59
C GLU A 24 2.42 -5.64 10.47
N ARG A 25 3.47 -4.84 10.70
CA ARG A 25 4.15 -4.12 9.66
C ARG A 25 5.18 -5.04 9.04
N ILE A 26 5.03 -5.31 7.75
CA ILE A 26 5.90 -6.21 7.01
C ILE A 26 7.04 -5.40 6.42
N ASP A 27 8.26 -5.68 6.86
CA ASP A 27 9.44 -5.05 6.27
C ASP A 27 9.86 -5.74 4.96
N ARG A 28 10.68 -5.03 4.20
CA ARG A 28 11.12 -5.45 2.88
C ARG A 28 12.01 -6.69 2.93
N ASP A 29 12.88 -6.80 3.91
CA ASP A 29 13.80 -7.93 4.03
C ASP A 29 13.03 -9.21 4.32
N ARG A 30 11.96 -9.11 5.10
CA ARG A 30 11.05 -10.22 5.33
C ARG A 30 10.31 -10.63 4.06
N LEU A 31 9.83 -9.68 3.25
CA LEU A 31 9.18 -9.99 1.97
C LEU A 31 10.14 -10.71 1.01
N LEU A 32 11.39 -10.28 0.95
CA LEU A 32 12.40 -10.89 0.09
C LEU A 32 12.84 -12.27 0.57
N GLY A 33 12.77 -12.52 1.88
CA GLY A 33 13.15 -13.80 2.50
C GLY A 33 12.02 -14.82 2.60
N ASP A 34 10.77 -14.42 2.41
CA ASP A 34 9.57 -15.24 2.60
C ASP A 34 8.68 -15.21 1.34
N GLU A 35 9.04 -16.06 0.37
CA GLU A 35 8.28 -16.17 -0.89
C GLU A 35 6.81 -16.56 -0.69
N PRO A 36 6.43 -17.48 0.23
CA PRO A 36 5.04 -17.77 0.56
C PRO A 36 4.27 -16.54 1.04
N LEU A 37 4.84 -15.75 1.95
CA LEU A 37 4.22 -14.51 2.45
C LEU A 37 4.04 -13.48 1.32
N LEU A 38 5.08 -13.27 0.51
CA LEU A 38 5.02 -12.35 -0.64
C LEU A 38 3.93 -12.79 -1.63
N SER A 39 3.87 -14.09 -1.94
CA SER A 39 2.86 -14.64 -2.85
C SER A 39 1.45 -14.45 -2.30
N ALA A 40 1.22 -14.72 -1.01
CA ALA A 40 -0.08 -14.55 -0.37
C ALA A 40 -0.54 -13.08 -0.36
N ILE A 41 0.37 -12.14 -0.06
CA ILE A 41 0.10 -10.70 -0.10
C ILE A 41 -0.25 -10.26 -1.52
N MET A 42 0.53 -10.68 -2.51
CA MET A 42 0.25 -10.35 -3.92
C MET A 42 -1.07 -10.97 -4.38
N GLY A 43 -1.40 -12.20 -3.96
CA GLY A 43 -2.69 -12.84 -4.23
C GLY A 43 -3.88 -12.01 -3.72
N LEU A 44 -3.78 -11.49 -2.48
CA LEU A 44 -4.79 -10.57 -1.94
C LEU A 44 -4.93 -9.29 -2.78
N LEU A 45 -3.80 -8.66 -3.11
CA LEU A 45 -3.79 -7.42 -3.90
C LEU A 45 -4.36 -7.64 -5.31
N VAL A 46 -3.99 -8.72 -5.98
CA VAL A 46 -4.51 -9.09 -7.31
C VAL A 46 -6.02 -9.36 -7.25
N SER A 47 -6.49 -10.05 -6.21
CA SER A 47 -7.91 -10.38 -6.06
C SER A 47 -8.81 -9.16 -5.81
N ALA A 48 -8.26 -8.11 -5.23
CA ALA A 48 -9.01 -6.90 -4.84
C ALA A 48 -8.92 -5.77 -5.87
N HIS A 49 -7.93 -5.79 -6.76
CA HIS A 49 -7.67 -4.70 -7.69
C HIS A 49 -7.59 -5.20 -9.13
N TYR A 50 -8.37 -4.59 -10.00
CA TYR A 50 -8.49 -4.97 -11.43
C TYR A 50 -7.16 -4.91 -12.22
N GLN A 51 -6.23 -4.06 -11.79
CA GLN A 51 -4.93 -3.91 -12.46
C GLN A 51 -3.80 -3.95 -11.41
N THR A 52 -3.30 -5.14 -11.15
CA THR A 52 -2.02 -5.32 -10.48
C THR A 52 -0.98 -5.66 -11.54
N SER A 53 0.11 -4.90 -11.58
CA SER A 53 1.13 -4.99 -12.61
C SER A 53 2.49 -5.40 -12.02
N PRO A 54 3.45 -5.85 -12.84
CA PRO A 54 4.82 -6.06 -12.39
C PRO A 54 5.47 -4.82 -11.79
N ASP A 55 5.05 -3.62 -12.22
CA ASP A 55 5.55 -2.36 -11.67
C ASP A 55 5.06 -2.14 -10.22
N ASP A 56 3.88 -2.66 -9.85
CA ASP A 56 3.40 -2.61 -8.47
C ASP A 56 4.30 -3.44 -7.55
N LEU A 57 4.65 -4.67 -7.96
CA LEU A 57 5.58 -5.51 -7.21
C LEU A 57 6.95 -4.82 -7.07
N ARG A 58 7.44 -4.24 -8.15
CA ARG A 58 8.69 -3.50 -8.15
C ARG A 58 8.62 -2.30 -7.20
N GLN A 59 7.54 -1.51 -7.24
CA GLN A 59 7.35 -0.38 -6.33
C GLN A 59 7.32 -0.85 -4.87
N LEU A 60 6.61 -1.94 -4.58
CA LEU A 60 6.55 -2.52 -3.24
C LEU A 60 7.95 -2.90 -2.70
N LEU A 61 8.80 -3.44 -3.56
CA LEU A 61 10.11 -3.94 -3.17
C LEU A 61 11.23 -2.88 -3.24
N ASP A 62 11.13 -1.86 -4.09
CA ASP A 62 12.22 -0.91 -4.36
C ASP A 62 11.98 0.48 -3.76
N ASP A 63 10.72 0.91 -3.58
CA ASP A 63 10.39 2.27 -3.15
C ASP A 63 10.55 2.42 -1.64
N PRO A 64 11.52 3.26 -1.15
CA PRO A 64 11.75 3.45 0.28
C PRO A 64 10.59 4.13 1.02
N ASP A 65 9.75 4.87 0.31
CA ASP A 65 8.59 5.57 0.87
C ASP A 65 7.36 4.67 0.99
N THR A 66 7.50 3.38 0.64
CA THR A 66 6.44 2.38 0.73
C THR A 66 6.48 1.64 2.07
N GLU A 67 5.32 1.52 2.68
CA GLU A 67 5.06 0.74 3.89
C GLU A 67 3.96 -0.28 3.62
N LEU A 68 4.14 -1.51 4.12
CA LEU A 68 3.15 -2.57 4.01
C LEU A 68 2.70 -3.02 5.39
N HIS A 69 1.39 -3.00 5.61
CA HIS A 69 0.74 -3.51 6.80
C HIS A 69 -0.09 -4.73 6.45
N ALA A 70 -0.05 -5.75 7.30
CA ALA A 70 -0.87 -6.94 7.14
C ALA A 70 -1.60 -7.28 8.45
N LEU A 71 -2.78 -7.86 8.31
CA LEU A 71 -3.45 -8.59 9.37
C LEU A 71 -3.26 -10.08 9.08
N LEU A 72 -2.68 -10.79 10.03
CA LEU A 72 -2.30 -12.20 9.90
C LEU A 72 -3.17 -13.05 10.84
N VAL A 73 -3.60 -14.20 10.33
CA VAL A 73 -4.18 -15.30 11.13
C VAL A 73 -3.31 -16.52 10.90
N ASP A 74 -2.73 -17.09 11.95
CA ASP A 74 -1.77 -18.21 11.88
C ASP A 74 -0.62 -17.96 10.89
N GLY A 75 -0.16 -16.70 10.81
CA GLY A 75 0.90 -16.29 9.88
C GLY A 75 0.43 -16.10 8.44
N VAL A 76 -0.85 -16.36 8.13
CA VAL A 76 -1.43 -16.15 6.79
C VAL A 76 -2.05 -14.76 6.70
N PRO A 77 -1.71 -13.93 5.70
CA PRO A 77 -2.28 -12.61 5.54
C PRO A 77 -3.76 -12.70 5.10
N VAL A 78 -4.65 -12.09 5.90
CA VAL A 78 -6.09 -12.01 5.64
C VAL A 78 -6.54 -10.61 5.26
N ALA A 79 -5.72 -9.61 5.54
CA ALA A 79 -5.88 -8.26 5.01
C ALA A 79 -4.52 -7.60 4.83
N VAL A 80 -4.42 -6.69 3.87
CA VAL A 80 -3.21 -5.91 3.63
C VAL A 80 -3.58 -4.47 3.30
N ALA A 81 -2.74 -3.54 3.76
CA ALA A 81 -2.80 -2.13 3.40
C ALA A 81 -1.41 -1.69 2.94
N TRP A 82 -1.36 -1.14 1.73
CA TRP A 82 -0.16 -0.57 1.14
C TRP A 82 -0.20 0.94 1.29
N VAL A 83 0.73 1.47 2.05
CA VAL A 83 0.84 2.89 2.37
C VAL A 83 2.03 3.48 1.65
N LEU A 84 1.86 4.67 1.09
CA LEU A 84 2.92 5.46 0.50
C LEU A 84 3.08 6.76 1.30
N HIS A 85 4.31 7.03 1.75
CA HIS A 85 4.66 8.29 2.37
C HIS A 85 4.98 9.33 1.30
N GLU A 86 4.38 10.52 1.40
CA GLU A 86 4.56 11.58 0.42
C GLU A 86 4.45 12.97 1.05
N GLY A 87 4.86 14.01 0.32
CA GLY A 87 4.86 15.39 0.83
C GLY A 87 6.22 15.83 1.32
N GLY A 88 6.26 16.70 2.35
CA GLY A 88 7.51 17.23 2.89
C GLY A 88 8.34 18.06 1.90
N LEU A 89 7.68 18.71 0.93
CA LEU A 89 8.36 19.49 -0.08
C LEU A 89 9.00 20.74 0.55
N ASP A 90 10.14 21.14 0.03
CA ASP A 90 10.74 22.42 0.41
C ASP A 90 9.82 23.60 0.04
N GLU A 91 10.05 24.74 0.68
CA GLU A 91 9.18 25.93 0.53
C GLU A 91 9.06 26.41 -0.92
N ALA A 92 10.16 26.40 -1.67
CA ALA A 92 10.16 26.90 -3.07
C ALA A 92 9.36 25.98 -3.99
N LEU A 93 9.53 24.66 -3.83
CA LEU A 93 8.78 23.66 -4.59
C LEU A 93 7.31 23.62 -4.17
N ALA A 94 7.02 23.67 -2.86
CA ALA A 94 5.65 23.73 -2.34
C ALA A 94 4.89 24.92 -2.89
N ARG A 95 5.51 26.12 -2.92
CA ARG A 95 4.93 27.31 -3.54
C ARG A 95 4.68 27.12 -5.03
N SER A 96 5.63 26.52 -5.75
CA SER A 96 5.46 26.25 -7.19
C SER A 96 4.33 25.26 -7.47
N VAL A 97 4.13 24.28 -6.59
CA VAL A 97 3.00 23.33 -6.65
C VAL A 97 1.68 24.06 -6.40
N TRP A 98 1.60 24.86 -5.35
CA TRP A 98 0.42 25.66 -5.03
C TRP A 98 0.01 26.59 -6.17
N LEU A 99 0.98 27.23 -6.84
CA LEU A 99 0.75 28.08 -8.00
C LEU A 99 0.45 27.29 -9.30
N GLY A 100 0.45 25.96 -9.27
CA GLY A 100 0.21 25.10 -10.43
C GLY A 100 1.35 25.06 -11.44
N GLN A 101 2.52 25.57 -11.10
CA GLN A 101 3.69 25.67 -11.99
C GLN A 101 4.50 24.37 -12.05
N ARG A 102 4.43 23.54 -11.00
CA ARG A 102 5.19 22.29 -10.86
C ARG A 102 4.28 21.16 -10.39
N ARG A 103 4.57 19.94 -10.89
CA ARG A 103 3.90 18.70 -10.50
C ARG A 103 4.94 17.62 -10.26
N PRO A 104 5.54 17.55 -9.06
CA PRO A 104 6.50 16.51 -8.73
C PRO A 104 5.85 15.13 -8.76
N ARG A 105 6.60 14.11 -9.17
CA ARG A 105 6.11 12.73 -9.16
C ARG A 105 5.94 12.23 -7.72
N GLY A 106 4.96 11.36 -7.49
CA GLY A 106 4.76 10.69 -6.22
C GLY A 106 3.98 11.47 -5.15
N CYS A 107 3.92 12.81 -5.22
CA CYS A 107 3.27 13.64 -4.21
C CYS A 107 1.81 13.98 -4.55
N LEU A 108 0.97 12.97 -4.78
CA LEU A 108 -0.40 13.18 -5.29
C LEU A 108 -1.28 13.94 -4.30
N MET A 109 -1.30 13.51 -3.02
CA MET A 109 -2.14 14.13 -1.99
C MET A 109 -1.66 15.55 -1.68
N ALA A 110 -0.35 15.72 -1.51
CA ALA A 110 0.27 17.01 -1.28
C ALA A 110 -0.06 18.02 -2.38
N GLN A 111 0.02 17.60 -3.66
CA GLN A 111 -0.32 18.42 -4.80
C GLN A 111 -1.82 18.74 -4.86
N PHE A 112 -2.66 17.75 -4.60
CA PHE A 112 -4.11 17.93 -4.63
C PHE A 112 -4.56 18.95 -3.58
N LEU A 113 -4.10 18.83 -2.36
CA LEU A 113 -4.47 19.73 -1.27
C LEU A 113 -3.89 21.13 -1.47
N ALA A 114 -2.65 21.24 -1.94
CA ALA A 114 -2.06 22.56 -2.20
C ALA A 114 -2.72 23.27 -3.36
N PHE A 115 -2.86 22.61 -4.50
CA PHE A 115 -3.35 23.28 -5.73
C PHE A 115 -4.88 23.37 -5.77
N GLN A 116 -5.59 22.27 -5.51
CA GLN A 116 -7.06 22.24 -5.59
C GLN A 116 -7.72 22.62 -4.28
N GLY A 117 -7.12 22.25 -3.14
CA GLY A 117 -7.57 22.67 -1.82
C GLY A 117 -7.24 24.12 -1.47
N GLY A 118 -6.33 24.75 -2.24
CA GLY A 118 -5.94 26.14 -2.06
C GLY A 118 -5.06 26.40 -0.82
N ASP A 119 -4.51 25.35 -0.21
CA ASP A 119 -3.67 25.47 0.97
C ASP A 119 -2.17 25.48 0.58
N PRO A 120 -1.48 26.65 0.68
CA PRO A 120 -0.07 26.77 0.30
C PRO A 120 0.86 25.92 1.17
N GLU A 121 0.47 25.60 2.42
CA GLU A 121 1.27 24.81 3.34
C GLU A 121 1.08 23.30 3.17
N ALA A 122 0.00 22.87 2.53
CA ALA A 122 -0.32 21.45 2.38
C ALA A 122 0.83 20.63 1.77
N ALA A 123 1.53 21.16 0.77
CA ALA A 123 2.62 20.42 0.13
C ALA A 123 3.86 20.22 1.02
N ARG A 124 3.97 20.95 2.13
CA ARG A 124 5.06 20.83 3.12
C ARG A 124 4.76 19.78 4.20
N LEU A 125 3.52 19.41 4.34
CA LEU A 125 3.10 18.37 5.30
C LEU A 125 3.51 16.98 4.79
N HIS A 126 3.73 16.05 5.72
CA HIS A 126 3.95 14.64 5.42
C HIS A 126 2.62 13.88 5.49
N TYR A 127 2.40 13.04 4.50
CA TYR A 127 1.18 12.23 4.37
C TYR A 127 1.54 10.74 4.33
N ALA A 128 0.69 9.94 4.97
CA ALA A 128 0.66 8.49 4.79
C ALA A 128 -0.62 8.17 3.99
N ARG A 129 -0.46 7.89 2.71
CA ARG A 129 -1.58 7.64 1.80
C ARG A 129 -1.75 6.15 1.56
N VAL A 130 -2.89 5.59 1.94
CA VAL A 130 -3.24 4.22 1.56
C VAL A 130 -3.47 4.19 0.04
N THR A 131 -2.61 3.47 -0.66
CA THR A 131 -2.67 3.34 -2.12
C THR A 131 -3.47 2.12 -2.54
N ARG A 132 -3.37 1.05 -1.76
CA ARG A 132 -4.12 -0.19 -1.97
C ARG A 132 -4.51 -0.78 -0.62
N ILE A 133 -5.69 -1.37 -0.58
CA ILE A 133 -6.19 -2.14 0.55
C ILE A 133 -6.92 -3.37 0.04
N ALA A 134 -6.63 -4.52 0.61
CA ALA A 134 -7.29 -5.77 0.25
C ALA A 134 -7.66 -6.55 1.51
N VAL A 135 -8.85 -7.15 1.50
CA VAL A 135 -9.33 -8.03 2.56
C VAL A 135 -9.79 -9.33 1.93
N HIS A 136 -9.33 -10.45 2.47
CA HIS A 136 -9.71 -11.79 2.05
C HIS A 136 -11.25 -11.96 2.09
N PRO A 137 -11.88 -12.56 1.08
CA PRO A 137 -13.35 -12.65 0.99
C PRO A 137 -14.01 -13.22 2.25
N ALA A 138 -13.42 -14.23 2.89
CA ALA A 138 -13.93 -14.86 4.11
C ALA A 138 -13.90 -13.95 5.35
N TYR A 139 -13.10 -12.87 5.30
CA TYR A 139 -12.92 -11.90 6.39
C TYR A 139 -13.61 -10.56 6.13
N ARG A 140 -14.26 -10.39 4.98
CA ARG A 140 -15.01 -9.16 4.68
C ARG A 140 -16.19 -8.99 5.64
N ARG A 141 -16.60 -7.74 5.85
CA ARG A 141 -17.70 -7.30 6.74
C ARG A 141 -17.48 -7.62 8.23
N ARG A 142 -16.24 -7.83 8.65
CA ARG A 142 -15.85 -8.06 10.06
C ARG A 142 -15.24 -6.81 10.73
N GLY A 143 -15.24 -5.67 10.06
CA GLY A 143 -14.68 -4.42 10.59
C GLY A 143 -13.18 -4.23 10.38
N LEU A 144 -12.48 -5.19 9.77
CA LEU A 144 -11.01 -5.15 9.61
C LEU A 144 -10.47 -3.95 8.80
N GLY A 145 -11.31 -3.18 8.15
CA GLY A 145 -10.90 -1.95 7.47
C GLY A 145 -10.95 -0.70 8.36
N LEU A 146 -11.34 -0.86 9.65
CA LEU A 146 -11.46 0.22 10.64
C LEU A 146 -10.37 0.15 11.71
N GLU A 147 -9.58 -0.93 11.75
CA GLU A 147 -8.42 -1.14 12.62
C GLU A 147 -7.14 -0.66 11.93
#